data_b34b4885e9159e9611cd6c64d0662470
#
_entry.id   b34b4885e9159e9611cd6c64d0662470
#
_cell.length_a   1.000
_cell.length_b   1.000
_cell.length_c   1.000
_cell.angle_alpha   90.00
_cell.angle_beta   90.00
_cell.angle_gamma   90.00
#
_symmetry.space_group_name_H-M   'P 1'
#
loop_
_entity.id
_entity.type
_entity.pdbx_description
1 polymer ?
#
loop_
_entity_poly.entity_id
_entity_poly.type
_entity_poly.pdbx_seq_one_letter_code
_entity_poly.pdbx_strand_id
1 'polypeptide(L)' 'MGKPLIIVSSVTYAMKGKEILFGYGIRSDVERIPKTRETGCGYGVYVPDRTDEAERILRENGIRVIERLDQTEDDGG' A
#
# COMPACT_ATOMS: atom_id res chain seq x y z
N MET A 1 -5.03 0.18 16.31
CA MET A 1 -4.00 0.01 15.60
C MET A 1 -4.30 -0.39 14.25
N GLY A 2 -4.07 0.03 13.29
CA GLY A 2 -4.28 -0.38 11.97
C GLY A 2 -3.00 -0.55 11.25
N LYS A 3 -3.08 -0.86 9.98
CA LYS A 3 -1.92 -1.04 9.16
C LYS A 3 -1.90 0.01 8.10
N PRO A 4 -0.79 0.64 7.85
CA PRO A 4 -0.68 1.55 6.73
C PRO A 4 -0.61 0.75 5.45
N LEU A 5 -1.61 0.92 4.61
CA LEU A 5 -1.69 0.19 3.36
C LEU A 5 -1.77 1.15 2.19
N ILE A 6 -1.04 0.84 1.14
CA ILE A 6 -1.09 1.61 -0.09
C ILE A 6 -1.88 0.78 -1.08
N ILE A 7 -3.06 1.25 -1.45
CA ILE A 7 -3.96 0.47 -2.30
C ILE A 7 -3.65 0.71 -3.75
N VAL A 8 -3.47 -0.37 -4.49
CA VAL A 8 -3.18 -0.30 -5.91
C VAL A 8 -4.24 -1.06 -6.68
N SER A 9 -4.26 -0.89 -7.98
CA SER A 9 -5.35 -1.40 -8.78
C SER A 9 -5.29 -2.88 -9.10
N SER A 10 -4.16 -3.50 -8.97
CA SER A 10 -4.07 -4.92 -9.32
C SER A 10 -2.94 -5.59 -8.58
N VAL A 11 -2.98 -6.90 -8.54
CA VAL A 11 -1.94 -7.66 -7.87
C VAL A 11 -0.61 -7.47 -8.58
N THR A 12 -0.64 -7.27 -9.88
CA THR A 12 0.59 -7.05 -10.63
C THR A 12 1.29 -5.78 -10.13
N TYR A 13 0.54 -4.71 -9.96
CA TYR A 13 1.11 -3.48 -9.44
C TYR A 13 1.57 -3.66 -8.00
N ALA A 14 0.83 -4.43 -7.22
CA ALA A 14 1.22 -4.64 -5.83
C ALA A 14 2.55 -5.39 -5.75
N MET A 15 2.69 -6.43 -6.54
CA MET A 15 3.93 -7.20 -6.51
C MET A 15 5.10 -6.41 -7.06
N LYS A 16 4.84 -5.64 -8.12
CA LYS A 16 5.89 -4.81 -8.67
C LYS A 16 6.32 -3.75 -7.67
N GLY A 17 5.35 -3.18 -6.96
CA GLY A 17 5.66 -2.20 -5.95
C GLY A 17 6.49 -2.78 -4.83
N LYS A 18 6.17 -4.00 -4.41
CA LYS A 18 6.94 -4.64 -3.37
C LYS A 18 8.39 -4.82 -3.81
N GLU A 19 8.59 -5.22 -5.05
CA GLU A 19 9.95 -5.40 -5.54
C GLU A 19 10.71 -4.09 -5.61
N ILE A 20 10.03 -3.04 -6.04
CA ILE A 20 10.65 -1.74 -6.11
C ILE A 20 11.09 -1.29 -4.72
N LEU A 21 10.21 -1.43 -3.76
CA LEU A 21 10.52 -1.01 -2.40
C LEU A 21 11.64 -1.84 -1.80
N PHE A 22 11.66 -3.12 -2.12
CA PHE A 22 12.74 -3.96 -1.63
C PHE A 22 14.09 -3.44 -2.15
N GLY A 23 14.12 -2.98 -3.38
CA GLY A 23 15.33 -2.42 -3.93
C GLY A 23 15.79 -1.15 -3.24
N TYR A 24 14.87 -0.47 -2.56
CA TYR A 24 15.22 0.72 -1.80
C TYR A 24 15.45 0.40 -0.33
N GLY A 25 15.43 -0.86 0.03
CA GLY A 25 15.63 -1.24 1.42
C GLY A 25 14.40 -1.06 2.29
N ILE A 26 13.24 -0.96 1.68
CA ILE A 26 12.00 -0.77 2.42
C ILE A 26 11.24 -2.07 2.46
N ARG A 27 10.91 -2.52 3.68
CA ARG A 27 10.19 -3.75 3.84
C ARG A 27 8.73 -3.54 3.53
N SER A 28 8.13 -4.44 2.81
CA SER A 28 6.72 -4.36 2.50
C SER A 28 6.14 -5.73 2.22
N ASP A 29 4.82 -5.82 2.27
CA ASP A 29 4.12 -7.06 1.98
C ASP A 29 2.90 -6.76 1.15
N VAL A 30 2.48 -7.69 0.31
CA VAL A 30 1.27 -7.54 -0.47
C VAL A 30 0.12 -8.16 0.29
N GLU A 31 -0.96 -7.43 0.42
CA GLU A 31 -2.14 -7.92 1.11
C GLU A 31 -3.35 -7.79 0.22
N ARG A 32 -4.23 -8.77 0.29
CA ARG A 32 -5.44 -8.73 -0.48
C ARG A 32 -6.46 -7.93 0.28
N ILE A 33 -7.05 -6.96 -0.39
CA ILE A 33 -8.05 -6.11 0.24
C ILE A 33 -9.42 -6.68 -0.07
N PRO A 34 -10.21 -7.00 0.94
CA PRO A 34 -11.53 -7.54 0.68
C PRO A 34 -12.38 -6.52 -0.05
N LYS A 35 -13.32 -7.01 -0.81
CA LYS A 35 -14.21 -6.14 -1.52
C LYS A 35 -14.95 -5.26 -0.57
N THR A 36 -14.96 -3.97 -0.83
CA THR A 36 -15.67 -3.04 0.00
C THR A 36 -16.62 -2.25 -0.85
N ARG A 37 -17.45 -1.46 -0.22
CA ARG A 37 -18.37 -0.65 -0.93
C ARG A 37 -17.71 0.41 -1.75
N GLU A 38 -16.59 0.89 -1.28
CA GLU A 38 -15.95 1.98 -1.91
C GLU A 38 -14.89 1.63 -2.89
N THR A 39 -14.11 0.64 -2.58
CA THR A 39 -12.99 0.34 -3.42
C THR A 39 -13.20 -0.88 -4.27
N GLY A 40 -14.21 -1.66 -4.01
CA GLY A 40 -14.36 -2.89 -4.73
C GLY A 40 -13.29 -3.85 -4.33
N CYS A 41 -12.64 -4.50 -5.23
CA CYS A 41 -11.58 -5.39 -4.88
C CYS A 41 -10.26 -4.79 -5.27
N GLY A 42 -9.24 -5.08 -4.54
CA GLY A 42 -7.93 -4.56 -4.85
C GLY A 42 -6.88 -5.20 -3.99
N TYR A 43 -5.69 -4.68 -4.09
CA TYR A 43 -4.57 -5.21 -3.35
C TYR A 43 -3.86 -4.06 -2.67
N GLY A 44 -3.35 -4.31 -1.49
CA GLY A 44 -2.64 -3.31 -0.73
C GLY A 44 -1.19 -3.69 -0.55
N VAL A 45 -0.34 -2.70 -0.47
CA VAL A 45 1.05 -2.91 -0.13
C VAL A 45 1.22 -2.41 1.30
N TYR A 46 1.49 -3.31 2.20
CA TYR A 46 1.65 -2.97 3.61
C TYR A 46 3.09 -2.55 3.85
N VAL A 47 3.27 -1.34 4.32
CA VAL A 47 4.60 -0.82 4.58
C VAL A 47 4.63 -0.36 6.04
N PRO A 48 5.21 -1.15 6.93
CA PRO A 48 5.18 -0.81 8.35
C PRO A 48 5.96 0.45 8.70
N ASP A 49 7.02 0.72 7.94
CA ASP A 49 7.82 1.89 8.20
C ASP A 49 7.92 2.70 6.93
N ARG A 50 8.08 3.98 7.03
CA ARG A 50 8.35 4.81 5.87
C ARG A 50 7.26 4.75 4.81
N THR A 51 6.03 4.71 5.26
CA THR A 51 4.90 4.60 4.36
C THR A 51 4.83 5.77 3.38
N ASP A 52 5.06 6.99 3.85
CA ASP A 52 5.02 8.14 2.98
C ASP A 52 6.08 8.07 1.91
N GLU A 53 7.26 7.67 2.29
CA GLU A 53 8.35 7.54 1.35
C GLU A 53 8.06 6.45 0.34
N ALA A 54 7.49 5.35 0.81
CA ALA A 54 7.16 4.24 -0.05
C ALA A 54 6.13 4.66 -1.09
N GLU A 55 5.12 5.40 -0.68
CA GLU A 55 4.10 5.84 -1.60
C GLU A 55 4.73 6.72 -2.68
N ARG A 56 5.62 7.61 -2.31
CA ARG A 56 6.24 8.48 -3.27
C ARG A 56 7.10 7.68 -4.25
N ILE A 57 7.84 6.70 -3.75
CA ILE A 57 8.66 5.86 -4.60
C ILE A 57 7.81 5.11 -5.60
N LEU A 58 6.69 4.58 -5.16
CA LEU A 58 5.81 3.85 -6.06
C LEU A 58 5.26 4.75 -7.14
N ARG A 59 4.84 5.95 -6.78
CA ARG A 59 4.31 6.87 -7.76
C ARG A 59 5.37 7.27 -8.77
N GLU A 60 6.60 7.45 -8.31
CA GLU A 60 7.68 7.83 -9.20
C GLU A 60 8.06 6.71 -10.14
N ASN A 61 7.74 5.49 -9.80
CA ASN A 61 8.04 4.35 -10.64
C ASN A 61 6.82 3.88 -11.44
N GLY A 62 5.81 4.71 -11.56
CA GLY A 62 4.68 4.40 -12.41
C GLY A 62 3.62 3.53 -11.82
N ILE A 63 3.68 3.27 -10.53
CA ILE A 63 2.66 2.47 -9.86
C ILE A 63 1.52 3.39 -9.48
N ARG A 64 0.33 3.08 -9.98
CA ARG A 64 -0.81 3.92 -9.69
C ARG A 64 -1.35 3.61 -8.31
N VAL A 65 -1.33 4.58 -7.45
CA VAL A 65 -1.86 4.43 -6.10
C VAL A 65 -3.29 4.95 -6.10
N ILE A 66 -4.23 4.07 -5.78
CA ILE A 66 -5.63 4.44 -5.75
C ILE A 66 -5.98 5.16 -4.48
N GLU A 67 -5.51 4.63 -3.38
CA GLU A 67 -5.89 5.18 -2.09
C GLU A 67 -4.86 4.76 -1.07
N ARG A 68 -4.76 5.47 0.01
CA ARG A 68 -3.86 5.10 1.08
C ARG A 68 -4.66 4.99 2.36
N LEU A 69 -4.59 3.84 3.00
CA LEU A 69 -5.22 3.63 4.27
C LEU A 69 -4.17 3.82 5.34
N ASP A 70 -4.36 4.82 6.17
CA ASP A 70 -3.37 5.13 7.15
C ASP A 70 -4.06 5.10 8.47
N GLN A 71 -4.20 3.99 9.06
CA GLN A 71 -4.96 3.89 10.22
C GLN A 71 -4.29 4.22 11.40
N THR A 72 -4.14 5.32 11.74
CA THR A 72 -3.50 5.65 12.92
C THR A 72 -4.53 5.85 13.96
N GLU A 73 -5.00 5.71 14.23
CA GLU A 73 -5.70 6.04 15.14
C GLU A 73 -6.61 5.69 15.53
N ASP A 74 -6.91 5.73 15.76
CA ASP A 74 -7.78 5.53 16.00
C ASP A 74 -8.30 5.56 16.70
N ASP A 75 -8.31 5.86 17.12
CA ASP A 75 -8.73 5.85 17.71
C ASP A 75 -9.36 5.65 18.14
N GLY A 76 -9.33 5.91 18.29
CA GLY A 76 -9.87 5.78 18.64
C GLY A 76 -10.48 5.59 18.92
N GLY A 77 -10.60 5.68 18.94
CA GLY A 77 -11.15 5.35 19.12
C GLY A 77 -11.23 5.02 19.15
#